data_165879223a040e6944615b7f23eebe43
#
_entry.id   165879223a040e6944615b7f23eebe43
#
_cell.length_a   1.000
_cell.length_b   1.000
_cell.length_c   1.000
_cell.angle_alpha   90.00
_cell.angle_beta   90.00
_cell.angle_gamma   90.00
#
_symmetry.space_group_name_H-M   'P 1'
#
loop_
_entity.id
_entity.type
_entity.pdbx_description
1 polymer ?
#
loop_
_entity_poly.entity_id
_entity_poly.type
_entity_poly.pdbx_seq_one_letter_code
_entity_poly.pdbx_strand_id
1 'polypeptide(L)'
;MIELVILDIDGIMTDGRKYYGLDGIPFAKTYCDKDFTAIKRLRGAGVKVCFLSGDERVNKAMAENRNITFYSARGKDKASFVQVFEKKYAISRHNMLYIGDDLFDLSIMKIVGHAFCPKDAPDVLKDYCGNRNVIPRNGGENVVAKMVDVLLSRKLVCDCSMEDIEALDRKELF
;
A
#
# COMPACT_ATOMS: atom_id res chain seq x y z
N MET A 1 2.24 0.82 -17.90
CA MET A 1 1.94 1.83 -16.86
C MET A 1 1.20 1.15 -15.73
N ILE A 2 1.46 1.55 -14.48
CA ILE A 2 0.73 1.06 -13.31
C ILE A 2 -0.58 1.84 -13.21
N GLU A 3 -1.68 1.12 -13.04
CA GLU A 3 -3.04 1.68 -12.98
C GLU A 3 -3.70 1.44 -11.61
N LEU A 4 -3.24 0.41 -10.87
CA LEU A 4 -3.69 0.10 -9.51
C LEU A 4 -2.49 -0.15 -8.62
N VAL A 5 -2.43 0.54 -7.49
CA VAL A 5 -1.48 0.30 -6.40
C VAL A 5 -2.23 -0.29 -5.21
N ILE A 6 -1.81 -1.46 -4.77
CA ILE A 6 -2.36 -2.20 -3.65
C ILE A 6 -1.31 -2.16 -2.54
N LEU A 7 -1.67 -1.58 -1.41
CA LEU A 7 -0.78 -1.39 -0.27
C LEU A 7 -1.16 -2.34 0.87
N ASP A 8 -0.22 -3.09 1.39
CA ASP A 8 -0.36 -3.57 2.76
C ASP A 8 -0.27 -2.39 3.74
N ILE A 9 -0.64 -2.59 4.98
CA ILE A 9 -0.64 -1.54 6.00
C ILE A 9 0.40 -1.81 7.07
N ASP A 10 0.30 -2.96 7.76
CA ASP A 10 1.24 -3.30 8.83
C ASP A 10 2.61 -3.62 8.22
N GLY A 11 3.67 -2.96 8.67
CA GLY A 11 5.01 -3.08 8.10
C GLY A 11 5.24 -2.31 6.79
N ILE A 12 4.20 -1.62 6.24
CA ILE A 12 4.32 -0.71 5.09
C ILE A 12 3.97 0.72 5.50
N MET A 13 2.69 0.98 5.78
CA MET A 13 2.22 2.29 6.25
C MET A 13 2.60 2.53 7.72
N THR A 14 2.83 1.47 8.46
CA THR A 14 3.28 1.45 9.87
C THR A 14 4.59 0.67 9.98
N ASP A 15 5.23 0.75 11.13
CA ASP A 15 6.42 -0.05 11.48
C ASP A 15 6.08 -1.50 11.92
N GLY A 16 4.83 -1.94 11.74
CA GLY A 16 4.33 -3.24 12.16
C GLY A 16 4.03 -3.34 13.66
N ARG A 17 4.38 -2.34 14.48
CA ARG A 17 4.12 -2.34 15.92
C ARG A 17 2.70 -1.94 16.25
N LYS A 18 2.17 -2.49 17.34
CA LYS A 18 0.81 -2.24 17.81
C LYS A 18 0.81 -1.93 19.30
N TYR A 19 -0.01 -0.97 19.70
CA TYR A 19 -0.28 -0.70 21.10
C TYR A 19 -1.52 -1.47 21.51
N TYR A 20 -1.39 -2.31 22.55
CA TYR A 20 -2.47 -3.16 23.05
C TYR A 20 -3.07 -2.60 24.33
N GLY A 21 -4.40 -2.64 24.45
CA GLY A 21 -5.10 -2.41 25.70
C GLY A 21 -4.99 -3.60 26.67
N LEU A 22 -5.49 -3.42 27.88
CA LEU A 22 -5.54 -4.50 28.88
C LEU A 22 -6.44 -5.67 28.48
N ASP A 23 -7.34 -5.45 27.53
CA ASP A 23 -8.20 -6.45 26.91
C ASP A 23 -7.48 -7.27 25.82
N GLY A 24 -6.18 -7.03 25.59
CA GLY A 24 -5.39 -7.70 24.56
C GLY A 24 -5.74 -7.28 23.12
N ILE A 25 -6.50 -6.18 22.96
CA ILE A 25 -6.91 -5.70 21.63
C ILE A 25 -6.04 -4.50 21.22
N PRO A 26 -5.50 -4.48 19.99
CA PRO A 26 -4.75 -3.31 19.51
C PRO A 26 -5.68 -2.11 19.34
N PHE A 27 -5.28 -0.96 19.88
CA PHE A 27 -6.07 0.27 19.84
C PHE A 27 -5.40 1.42 19.09
N ALA A 28 -4.08 1.37 18.87
CA ALA A 28 -3.34 2.41 18.16
C ALA A 28 -2.16 1.85 17.36
N LYS A 29 -1.81 2.57 16.31
CA LYS A 29 -0.64 2.41 15.45
C LYS A 29 -0.11 3.79 15.08
N THR A 30 1.13 3.88 14.61
CA THR A 30 1.72 5.11 14.09
C THR A 30 1.79 5.07 12.58
N TYR A 31 1.48 6.19 11.92
CA TYR A 31 1.51 6.35 10.47
C TYR A 31 2.37 7.56 10.09
N CYS A 32 2.97 7.52 8.91
CA CYS A 32 3.72 8.64 8.35
C CYS A 32 2.86 9.45 7.40
N ASP A 33 2.61 10.75 7.67
CA ASP A 33 1.79 11.60 6.81
C ASP A 33 2.37 11.79 5.39
N LYS A 34 3.68 11.65 5.22
CA LYS A 34 4.31 11.68 3.89
C LYS A 34 3.80 10.56 2.98
N ASP A 35 3.46 9.39 3.56
CA ASP A 35 2.91 8.27 2.80
C ASP A 35 1.49 8.58 2.32
N PHE A 36 0.66 9.24 3.14
CA PHE A 36 -0.66 9.70 2.72
C PHE A 36 -0.58 10.77 1.62
N THR A 37 0.36 11.70 1.72
CA THR A 37 0.62 12.68 0.65
C THR A 37 1.02 11.99 -0.65
N ALA A 38 1.86 10.96 -0.58
CA ALA A 38 2.26 10.18 -1.76
C ALA A 38 1.08 9.37 -2.36
N ILE A 39 0.19 8.86 -1.52
CA ILE A 39 -1.07 8.23 -1.98
C ILE A 39 -1.94 9.25 -2.72
N LYS A 40 -2.09 10.47 -2.20
CA LYS A 40 -2.82 11.55 -2.90
C LYS A 40 -2.18 11.87 -4.25
N ARG A 41 -0.85 11.90 -4.32
CA ARG A 41 -0.10 12.12 -5.57
C ARG A 41 -0.41 11.05 -6.62
N LEU A 42 -0.43 9.76 -6.24
CA LEU A 42 -0.86 8.68 -7.14
C LEU A 42 -2.30 8.86 -7.59
N ARG A 43 -3.21 9.13 -6.66
CA ARG A 43 -4.64 9.30 -6.96
C ARG A 43 -4.91 10.51 -7.84
N GLY A 44 -4.22 11.62 -7.62
CA GLY A 44 -4.27 12.82 -8.47
C GLY A 44 -3.82 12.53 -9.90
N ALA A 45 -2.83 11.66 -10.07
CA ALA A 45 -2.36 11.18 -11.37
C ALA A 45 -3.30 10.14 -12.03
N GLY A 46 -4.46 9.84 -11.43
CA GLY A 46 -5.45 8.89 -11.96
C GLY A 46 -5.19 7.42 -11.59
N VAL A 47 -4.13 7.12 -10.83
CA VAL A 47 -3.84 5.76 -10.36
C VAL A 47 -4.83 5.38 -9.25
N LYS A 48 -5.45 4.20 -9.37
CA LYS A 48 -6.29 3.65 -8.31
C LYS A 48 -5.41 3.19 -7.16
N VAL A 49 -5.84 3.45 -5.91
CA VAL A 49 -5.13 2.99 -4.71
C VAL A 49 -6.12 2.31 -3.78
N CYS A 50 -5.74 1.18 -3.20
CA CYS A 50 -6.49 0.51 -2.15
C CYS A 50 -5.55 -0.14 -1.13
N PHE A 51 -6.09 -0.37 0.07
CA PHE A 51 -5.44 -1.14 1.11
C PHE A 51 -5.93 -2.60 1.11
N LEU A 52 -5.01 -3.52 1.38
CA LEU A 52 -5.30 -4.94 1.56
C LEU A 52 -4.57 -5.45 2.79
N SER A 53 -5.24 -5.59 3.93
CA SER A 53 -4.64 -5.96 5.21
C SER A 53 -5.51 -6.95 6.00
N GLY A 54 -4.87 -7.77 6.83
CA GLY A 54 -5.55 -8.72 7.71
C GLY A 54 -6.10 -8.09 9.00
N ASP A 55 -5.64 -6.91 9.40
CA ASP A 55 -6.10 -6.22 10.62
C ASP A 55 -7.17 -5.19 10.28
N GLU A 56 -8.41 -5.49 10.65
CA GLU A 56 -9.56 -4.66 10.28
C GLU A 56 -9.78 -3.44 11.18
N ARG A 57 -9.43 -3.54 12.47
CA ARG A 57 -9.91 -2.57 13.47
C ARG A 57 -9.34 -1.17 13.25
N VAL A 58 -8.05 -1.00 13.51
CA VAL A 58 -7.38 0.31 13.37
C VAL A 58 -7.21 0.67 11.89
N ASN A 59 -6.83 -0.30 11.07
CA ASN A 59 -6.52 -0.08 9.66
C ASN A 59 -7.74 0.35 8.85
N LYS A 60 -8.91 -0.26 9.12
CA LYS A 60 -10.16 0.10 8.42
C LYS A 60 -10.62 1.51 8.79
N ALA A 61 -10.61 1.86 10.07
CA ALA A 61 -10.97 3.21 10.53
C ALA A 61 -10.05 4.28 9.93
N MET A 62 -8.74 4.02 9.86
CA MET A 62 -7.78 4.90 9.21
C MET A 62 -8.07 5.04 7.71
N ALA A 63 -8.34 3.94 7.01
CA ALA A 63 -8.63 3.96 5.58
C ALA A 63 -9.92 4.74 5.25
N GLU A 64 -10.98 4.56 6.07
CA GLU A 64 -12.23 5.30 5.94
C GLU A 64 -12.02 6.80 6.15
N ASN A 65 -11.26 7.19 7.18
CA ASN A 65 -10.91 8.59 7.44
C ASN A 65 -10.19 9.24 6.25
N ARG A 66 -9.28 8.51 5.60
CA ARG A 66 -8.52 8.96 4.42
C ARG A 66 -9.27 8.76 3.09
N ASN A 67 -10.53 8.32 3.14
CA ASN A 67 -11.33 8.02 1.95
C ASN A 67 -10.59 7.11 0.94
N ILE A 68 -9.97 6.03 1.46
CA ILE A 68 -9.26 5.02 0.68
C ILE A 68 -9.98 3.67 0.85
N THR A 69 -10.23 2.98 -0.25
CA THR A 69 -10.89 1.67 -0.20
C THR A 69 -10.04 0.65 0.56
N PHE A 70 -10.63 0.00 1.55
CA PHE A 70 -10.03 -1.05 2.36
C PHE A 70 -10.61 -2.43 2.02
N TYR A 71 -9.75 -3.42 1.87
CA TYR A 71 -10.10 -4.82 1.72
C TYR A 71 -9.53 -5.63 2.88
N SER A 72 -10.39 -6.42 3.52
CA SER A 72 -9.97 -7.33 4.58
C SER A 72 -9.50 -8.66 4.00
N ALA A 73 -8.23 -8.95 4.25
CA ALA A 73 -7.61 -10.24 3.94
C ALA A 73 -7.58 -11.18 5.15
N ARG A 74 -8.29 -10.86 6.25
CA ARG A 74 -8.27 -11.68 7.46
C ARG A 74 -8.73 -13.11 7.16
N GLY A 75 -7.83 -14.07 7.41
CA GLY A 75 -8.10 -15.49 7.16
C GLY A 75 -8.20 -15.88 5.68
N LYS A 76 -7.76 -15.03 4.76
CA LYS A 76 -7.80 -15.28 3.31
C LYS A 76 -6.41 -15.14 2.71
N ASP A 77 -6.15 -15.90 1.67
CA ASP A 77 -4.97 -15.68 0.83
C ASP A 77 -5.13 -14.36 0.05
N LYS A 78 -4.15 -13.46 0.18
CA LYS A 78 -4.14 -12.17 -0.52
C LYS A 78 -4.19 -12.32 -2.05
N ALA A 79 -3.66 -13.40 -2.59
CA ALA A 79 -3.72 -13.72 -4.02
C ALA A 79 -5.15 -13.82 -4.56
N SER A 80 -6.11 -14.27 -3.73
CA SER A 80 -7.51 -14.40 -4.12
C SER A 80 -8.18 -13.06 -4.46
N PHE A 81 -7.63 -11.96 -4.00
CA PHE A 81 -8.17 -10.62 -4.28
C PHE A 81 -7.82 -10.11 -5.68
N VAL A 82 -6.82 -10.67 -6.37
CA VAL A 82 -6.41 -10.18 -7.69
C VAL A 82 -7.57 -10.24 -8.69
N GLN A 83 -8.33 -11.35 -8.71
CA GLN A 83 -9.51 -11.46 -9.58
C GLN A 83 -10.62 -10.46 -9.20
N VAL A 84 -10.78 -10.17 -7.89
CA VAL A 84 -11.72 -9.15 -7.42
C VAL A 84 -11.31 -7.79 -7.95
N PHE A 85 -10.03 -7.46 -7.92
CA PHE A 85 -9.50 -6.20 -8.41
C PHE A 85 -9.63 -6.09 -9.94
N GLU A 86 -9.29 -7.15 -10.69
CA GLU A 86 -9.47 -7.19 -12.15
C GLU A 86 -10.93 -6.88 -12.53
N LYS A 87 -11.87 -7.55 -11.86
CA LYS A 87 -13.30 -7.36 -12.12
C LYS A 87 -13.81 -5.98 -11.70
N LYS A 88 -13.41 -5.50 -10.50
CA LYS A 88 -13.94 -4.25 -9.94
C LYS A 88 -13.40 -3.02 -10.65
N TYR A 89 -12.12 -3.02 -10.97
CA TYR A 89 -11.44 -1.84 -11.53
C TYR A 89 -11.29 -1.91 -13.06
N ALA A 90 -11.59 -3.06 -13.68
CA ALA A 90 -11.32 -3.34 -15.08
C ALA A 90 -9.84 -3.13 -15.47
N ILE A 91 -8.92 -3.49 -14.57
CA ILE A 91 -7.47 -3.34 -14.70
C ILE A 91 -6.83 -4.73 -14.74
N SER A 92 -5.97 -4.96 -15.74
CA SER A 92 -5.19 -6.19 -15.81
C SER A 92 -4.21 -6.30 -14.66
N ARG A 93 -4.02 -7.53 -14.11
CA ARG A 93 -3.02 -7.81 -13.08
C ARG A 93 -1.61 -7.37 -13.45
N HIS A 94 -1.28 -7.31 -14.75
CA HIS A 94 0.03 -6.83 -15.23
C HIS A 94 0.24 -5.32 -14.99
N ASN A 95 -0.83 -4.55 -14.84
CA ASN A 95 -0.82 -3.13 -14.51
C ASN A 95 -1.08 -2.87 -13.02
N MET A 96 -1.06 -3.93 -12.19
CA MET A 96 -1.19 -3.82 -10.74
C MET A 96 0.19 -3.85 -10.08
N LEU A 97 0.36 -3.01 -9.07
CA LEU A 97 1.47 -3.04 -8.15
C LEU A 97 0.99 -3.47 -6.76
N TYR A 98 1.75 -4.36 -6.13
CA TYR A 98 1.60 -4.70 -4.73
C TYR A 98 2.88 -4.38 -3.96
N ILE A 99 2.76 -3.79 -2.78
CA ILE A 99 3.84 -3.66 -1.82
C ILE A 99 3.43 -4.28 -0.48
N GLY A 100 4.29 -5.13 0.06
CA GLY A 100 4.10 -5.83 1.33
C GLY A 100 5.43 -6.18 1.98
N ASP A 101 5.39 -6.57 3.25
CA ASP A 101 6.57 -6.79 4.09
C ASP A 101 6.68 -8.19 4.67
N ASP A 102 5.64 -9.03 4.59
CA ASP A 102 5.62 -10.33 5.26
C ASP A 102 5.45 -11.51 4.29
N LEU A 103 5.76 -12.71 4.76
CA LEU A 103 5.63 -13.96 4.00
C LEU A 103 4.24 -14.18 3.40
N PHE A 104 3.20 -13.69 4.08
CA PHE A 104 1.81 -13.75 3.60
C PHE A 104 1.58 -12.90 2.33
N ASP A 105 2.50 -12.04 1.96
CA ASP A 105 2.41 -11.19 0.77
C ASP A 105 2.95 -11.86 -0.49
N LEU A 106 3.77 -12.90 -0.32
CA LEU A 106 4.45 -13.55 -1.45
C LEU A 106 3.46 -14.15 -2.46
N SER A 107 2.30 -14.60 -2.03
CA SER A 107 1.27 -15.18 -2.89
C SER A 107 0.72 -14.17 -3.91
N ILE A 108 0.34 -12.98 -3.46
CA ILE A 108 -0.16 -11.91 -4.34
C ILE A 108 0.97 -11.31 -5.18
N MET A 109 2.18 -11.15 -4.61
CA MET A 109 3.34 -10.64 -5.33
C MET A 109 3.67 -11.47 -6.58
N LYS A 110 3.46 -12.79 -6.53
CA LYS A 110 3.70 -13.71 -7.66
C LYS A 110 2.70 -13.55 -8.81
N ILE A 111 1.59 -12.86 -8.60
CA ILE A 111 0.49 -12.76 -9.58
C ILE A 111 0.42 -11.38 -10.22
N VAL A 112 0.72 -10.31 -9.47
CA VAL A 112 0.68 -8.94 -9.98
C VAL A 112 1.88 -8.63 -10.87
N GLY A 113 1.76 -7.62 -11.71
CA GLY A 113 2.82 -7.23 -12.64
C GLY A 113 4.02 -6.56 -11.98
N HIS A 114 3.82 -5.94 -10.81
CA HIS A 114 4.88 -5.23 -10.08
C HIS A 114 4.80 -5.54 -8.60
N ALA A 115 5.88 -6.11 -8.04
CA ALA A 115 6.01 -6.40 -6.62
C ALA A 115 7.15 -5.57 -6.01
N PHE A 116 6.88 -4.98 -4.84
CA PHE A 116 7.83 -4.19 -4.07
C PHE A 116 7.81 -4.62 -2.62
N CYS A 117 8.91 -4.42 -1.90
CA CYS A 117 8.98 -4.61 -0.45
C CYS A 117 9.89 -3.55 0.19
N PRO A 118 9.75 -3.30 1.51
CA PRO A 118 10.65 -2.42 2.25
C PRO A 118 11.99 -3.12 2.53
N LYS A 119 12.98 -2.35 2.96
CA LYS A 119 14.34 -2.82 3.27
C LYS A 119 14.37 -3.87 4.38
N ASP A 120 13.48 -3.77 5.34
CA ASP A 120 13.37 -4.66 6.51
C ASP A 120 12.48 -5.89 6.28
N ALA A 121 11.96 -6.07 5.06
CA ALA A 121 11.25 -7.30 4.70
C ALA A 121 12.17 -8.54 4.78
N PRO A 122 11.61 -9.74 4.99
CA PRO A 122 12.35 -11.00 4.94
C PRO A 122 13.11 -11.19 3.63
N ASP A 123 14.27 -11.86 3.69
CA ASP A 123 15.14 -12.06 2.52
C ASP A 123 14.40 -12.71 1.34
N VAL A 124 13.51 -13.66 1.61
CA VAL A 124 12.71 -14.32 0.57
C VAL A 124 11.86 -13.34 -0.26
N LEU A 125 11.32 -12.27 0.34
CA LEU A 125 10.61 -11.23 -0.38
C LEU A 125 11.57 -10.34 -1.16
N LYS A 126 12.69 -9.96 -0.55
CA LYS A 126 13.73 -9.15 -1.20
C LYS A 126 14.31 -9.85 -2.42
N ASP A 127 14.58 -11.15 -2.31
CA ASP A 127 15.06 -11.98 -3.41
C ASP A 127 14.04 -12.06 -4.54
N TYR A 128 12.74 -12.22 -4.18
CA TYR A 128 11.65 -12.24 -5.16
C TYR A 128 11.47 -10.89 -5.86
N CYS A 129 11.46 -9.79 -5.13
CA CYS A 129 11.31 -8.44 -5.67
C CYS A 129 12.53 -8.00 -6.50
N GLY A 130 13.71 -8.51 -6.16
CA GLY A 130 15.00 -8.09 -6.72
C GLY A 130 15.40 -6.69 -6.25
N ASN A 131 16.69 -6.42 -6.24
CA ASN A 131 17.29 -5.21 -5.65
C ASN A 131 16.66 -3.89 -6.10
N ARG A 132 16.13 -3.84 -7.32
CA ARG A 132 15.52 -2.63 -7.87
C ARG A 132 14.18 -2.29 -7.22
N ASN A 133 13.48 -3.29 -6.71
CA ASN A 133 12.13 -3.14 -6.14
C ASN A 133 12.13 -3.23 -4.61
N VAL A 134 13.29 -3.39 -3.99
CA VAL A 134 13.46 -3.19 -2.55
C VAL A 134 13.57 -1.69 -2.28
N ILE A 135 12.61 -1.13 -1.58
CA ILE A 135 12.61 0.28 -1.22
C ILE A 135 13.59 0.50 -0.07
N PRO A 136 14.55 1.45 -0.17
CA PRO A 136 15.59 1.66 0.83
C PRO A 136 15.05 2.45 2.05
N ARG A 137 13.92 2.01 2.60
CA ARG A 137 13.25 2.49 3.82
C ARG A 137 12.67 1.29 4.56
N ASN A 138 12.60 1.37 5.87
CA ASN A 138 11.87 0.40 6.69
C ASN A 138 10.38 0.74 6.69
N GLY A 139 9.53 -0.24 7.02
CA GLY A 139 8.11 -0.01 7.18
C GLY A 139 7.81 1.16 8.13
N GLY A 140 6.81 1.98 7.81
CA GLY A 140 6.46 3.19 8.56
C GLY A 140 7.42 4.38 8.41
N GLU A 141 8.57 4.21 7.76
CA GLU A 141 9.56 5.26 7.53
C GLU A 141 9.42 5.90 6.14
N ASN A 142 8.22 6.36 5.80
CA ASN A 142 7.88 6.94 4.49
C ASN A 142 8.21 6.02 3.30
N VAL A 143 7.95 4.73 3.45
CA VAL A 143 8.26 3.72 2.41
C VAL A 143 7.41 3.90 1.16
N VAL A 144 6.12 4.26 1.33
CA VAL A 144 5.22 4.52 0.19
C VAL A 144 5.62 5.78 -0.56
N ALA A 145 5.97 6.85 0.15
CA ALA A 145 6.48 8.08 -0.47
C ALA A 145 7.74 7.79 -1.30
N LYS A 146 8.67 7.00 -0.75
CA LYS A 146 9.87 6.61 -1.49
C LYS A 146 9.59 5.70 -2.67
N MET A 147 8.63 4.79 -2.56
CA MET A 147 8.18 3.98 -3.68
C MET A 147 7.62 4.86 -4.81
N VAL A 148 6.79 5.85 -4.50
CA VAL A 148 6.23 6.78 -5.50
C VAL A 148 7.33 7.54 -6.23
N ASP A 149 8.37 8.03 -5.53
CA ASP A 149 9.53 8.63 -6.18
C ASP A 149 10.22 7.67 -7.18
N VAL A 150 10.34 6.40 -6.80
CA VAL A 150 10.91 5.36 -7.68
C VAL A 150 10.02 5.13 -8.90
N LEU A 151 8.70 5.07 -8.73
CA LEU A 151 7.75 4.89 -9.83
C LEU A 151 7.79 6.05 -10.83
N LEU A 152 7.84 7.28 -10.34
CA LEU A 152 7.97 8.50 -11.15
C LEU A 152 9.29 8.52 -11.92
N SER A 153 10.41 8.26 -11.24
CA SER A 153 11.73 8.23 -11.87
C SER A 153 11.85 7.20 -13.00
N ARG A 154 11.11 6.09 -12.87
CA ARG A 154 11.04 5.03 -13.89
C ARG A 154 9.94 5.23 -14.93
N LYS A 155 9.18 6.32 -14.85
CA LYS A 155 8.02 6.61 -15.71
C LYS A 155 6.97 5.50 -15.72
N LEU A 156 6.79 4.82 -14.59
CA LEU A 156 5.78 3.78 -14.40
C LEU A 156 4.41 4.37 -14.03
N VAL A 157 4.40 5.60 -13.52
CA VAL A 157 3.21 6.43 -13.28
C VAL A 157 3.49 7.86 -13.77
N CYS A 158 2.44 8.62 -14.02
CA CYS A 158 2.54 10.06 -14.25
C CYS A 158 2.58 10.80 -12.90
N ASP A 159 3.01 12.07 -12.93
CA ASP A 159 2.86 12.98 -11.81
C ASP A 159 1.54 13.75 -11.90
N CYS A 160 1.14 14.40 -10.81
CA CYS A 160 -0.03 15.28 -10.75
C CYS A 160 0.36 16.68 -10.24
N SER A 161 -0.58 17.61 -10.36
CA SER A 161 -0.40 18.98 -9.82
C SER A 161 -0.57 19.01 -8.30
N MET A 162 -0.10 20.08 -7.66
CA MET A 162 -0.38 20.34 -6.23
C MET A 162 -1.88 20.56 -5.99
N GLU A 163 -2.57 21.18 -6.93
CA GLU A 163 -4.02 21.43 -6.87
C GLU A 163 -4.81 20.10 -6.78
N ASP A 164 -4.38 19.07 -7.51
CA ASP A 164 -4.98 17.74 -7.44
C ASP A 164 -4.78 17.10 -6.06
N ILE A 165 -3.58 17.25 -5.48
CA ILE A 165 -3.26 16.75 -4.12
C ILE A 165 -4.13 17.45 -3.08
N GLU A 166 -4.21 18.77 -3.11
CA GLU A 166 -5.02 19.59 -2.20
C GLU A 166 -6.51 19.30 -2.33
N ALA A 167 -6.99 19.05 -3.56
CA ALA A 167 -8.38 18.70 -3.80
C ALA A 167 -8.75 17.33 -3.18
N LEU A 168 -7.80 16.41 -3.08
CA LEU A 168 -7.97 15.14 -2.39
C LEU A 168 -7.87 15.29 -0.87
N ASP A 169 -6.95 16.14 -0.40
CA ASP A 169 -6.75 16.45 1.02
C ASP A 169 -8.04 16.99 1.66
N ARG A 170 -8.69 17.94 1.00
CA ARG A 170 -9.98 18.49 1.45
C ARG A 170 -11.15 17.49 1.56
N LYS A 171 -10.99 16.27 1.07
CA LYS A 171 -11.99 15.19 1.15
C LYS A 171 -11.74 14.20 2.29
N GLU A 172 -10.63 14.34 3.01
CA GLU A 172 -10.35 13.53 4.20
C GLU A 172 -11.20 13.99 5.38
N LEU A 173 -11.49 13.06 6.29
CA LEU A 173 -12.43 13.27 7.40
C LEU A 173 -11.68 13.47 8.73
N PHE A 174 -10.93 14.55 8.91
CA PHE A 174 -10.39 14.94 10.22
C PHE A 174 -10.49 16.41 10.54
#